data_e277d365bdced277e0f94a6f772ad456
#
_entry.id   e277d365bdced277e0f94a6f772ad456
#
_cell.length_a   1.000
_cell.length_b   1.000
_cell.length_c   1.000
_cell.angle_alpha   90.00
_cell.angle_beta   90.00
_cell.angle_gamma   90.00
#
_symmetry.space_group_name_H-M   'P 1'
#
loop_
_entity.id
_entity.type
_entity.pdbx_description
1 polymer ?
#
loop_
_entity_poly.entity_id
_entity_poly.type
_entity_poly.pdbx_seq_one_letter_code
_entity_poly.pdbx_strand_id
1 'polypeptide(L)'
;VKKILLGLGLALGLGVPVAADPAYGVWQTEPDDGAFAFVELAACGPAVCGTILRTFDSRGEYQSPNIGRQLVIDMEPAGDGTYQGSVWRPSNDRIYIGRMVVQDDSLTLRGCVAGGLICARQNWVRVQ
;
A
#
# COMPACT_ATOMS: atom_id res chain seq x y z
N VAL A 1 -47.91 12.26 -2.55
CA VAL A 1 -47.59 12.03 -2.25
C VAL A 1 -47.15 11.53 -2.25
N LYS A 2 -47.05 11.62 -2.24
CA LYS A 2 -46.44 11.24 -1.98
C LYS A 2 -45.62 10.87 -2.00
N LYS A 3 -45.39 11.03 -2.07
CA LYS A 3 -44.55 10.72 -1.85
C LYS A 3 -43.62 10.51 -1.91
N ILE A 4 -43.65 10.83 -1.94
CA ILE A 4 -42.77 10.66 -1.72
C ILE A 4 -41.98 10.46 -1.56
N LEU A 5 -41.96 10.74 -1.52
CA LEU A 5 -41.17 10.52 -1.10
C LEU A 5 -40.48 10.02 -1.00
N LEU A 6 -40.61 10.10 -1.10
CA LEU A 6 -39.89 9.60 -0.81
C LEU A 6 -39.04 9.34 -0.97
N GLY A 7 -39.07 9.46 -1.08
CA GLY A 7 -38.29 9.34 -1.01
C GLY A 7 -37.56 9.28 -1.10
N LEU A 8 -37.45 9.66 -1.01
CA LEU A 8 -36.68 9.71 -0.79
C LEU A 8 -35.98 9.39 -0.64
N GLY A 9 -35.99 9.35 -0.52
CA GLY A 9 -35.33 9.21 -0.15
C GLY A 9 -34.59 8.70 -0.26
N LEU A 10 -34.69 8.64 -0.32
CA LEU A 10 -33.94 8.21 -0.37
C LEU A 10 -33.11 8.21 -0.76
N ALA A 11 -33.21 8.63 -0.86
CA ALA A 11 -32.30 8.66 -1.36
C ALA A 11 -31.37 8.87 -0.80
N LEU A 12 -31.54 9.00 -0.26
CA LEU A 12 -30.71 9.23 0.36
C LEU A 12 -29.47 8.70 0.75
N GLY A 13 -29.13 8.90 1.47
CA GLY A 13 -27.83 8.47 1.88
C GLY A 13 -27.23 7.52 0.92
N LEU A 14 -27.97 7.24 0.01
CA LEU A 14 -27.58 6.32 -1.05
C LEU A 14 -26.51 6.89 -1.94
N GLY A 15 -26.42 8.20 -2.02
CA GLY A 15 -25.59 8.82 -3.01
C GLY A 15 -24.18 9.16 -2.57
N VAL A 16 -23.78 8.85 -1.35
CA VAL A 16 -22.46 9.24 -0.85
C VAL A 16 -21.50 8.05 -0.99
N PRO A 17 -20.60 8.07 -1.99
CA PRO A 17 -19.63 7.00 -2.10
C PRO A 17 -18.60 7.06 -0.97
N VAL A 18 -18.15 5.92 -0.54
CA VAL A 18 -17.02 5.83 0.37
C VAL A 18 -15.75 6.13 -0.45
N ALA A 19 -14.97 7.10 0.00
CA ALA A 19 -13.73 7.41 -0.67
C ALA A 19 -12.77 6.23 -0.59
N ALA A 20 -12.08 5.95 -1.69
CA ALA A 20 -11.05 4.93 -1.71
C ALA A 20 -9.89 5.36 -0.81
N ASP A 21 -9.21 4.41 -0.21
CA ASP A 21 -8.04 4.69 0.60
C ASP A 21 -6.95 5.32 -0.28
N PRO A 22 -6.30 6.41 0.18
CA PRO A 22 -5.28 7.08 -0.63
C PRO A 22 -4.06 6.21 -0.93
N ALA A 23 -3.85 5.12 -0.19
CA ALA A 23 -2.76 4.20 -0.47
C ALA A 23 -3.04 3.27 -1.67
N TYR A 24 -4.30 3.09 -2.05
CA TYR A 24 -4.63 2.16 -3.13
C TYR A 24 -4.02 2.60 -4.45
N GLY A 25 -3.51 1.64 -5.20
CA GLY A 25 -2.92 1.85 -6.50
C GLY A 25 -1.64 1.06 -6.68
N VAL A 26 -0.93 1.37 -7.75
CA VAL A 26 0.34 0.71 -8.07
C VAL A 26 1.48 1.69 -7.85
N TRP A 27 2.50 1.21 -7.15
CA TRP A 27 3.62 2.02 -6.70
C TRP A 27 4.93 1.40 -7.16
N GLN A 28 5.88 2.25 -7.54
CA GLN A 28 7.23 1.83 -7.87
C GLN A 28 8.11 1.99 -6.63
N THR A 29 8.79 0.92 -6.24
CA THR A 29 9.71 0.93 -5.10
C THR A 29 11.05 1.55 -5.50
N GLU A 30 11.83 1.97 -4.50
CA GLU A 30 13.24 2.27 -4.74
C GLU A 30 14.00 0.96 -4.95
N PRO A 31 15.11 1.02 -5.71
CA PRO A 31 15.97 -0.16 -5.82
C PRO A 31 16.50 -0.61 -4.47
N ASP A 32 16.51 -1.92 -4.27
CA ASP A 32 17.10 -2.59 -3.12
C ASP A 32 17.88 -3.79 -3.68
N ASP A 33 19.18 -3.81 -3.44
CA ASP A 33 20.07 -4.84 -3.97
C ASP A 33 19.97 -4.93 -5.51
N GLY A 34 19.88 -3.79 -6.17
CA GLY A 34 19.86 -3.67 -7.62
C GLY A 34 18.55 -3.99 -8.31
N ALA A 35 17.48 -4.21 -7.56
CA ALA A 35 16.19 -4.53 -8.11
C ALA A 35 15.09 -3.66 -7.52
N PHE A 36 14.07 -3.34 -8.32
CA PHE A 36 12.88 -2.67 -7.85
C PHE A 36 11.63 -3.38 -8.39
N ALA A 37 10.48 -2.96 -7.89
CA ALA A 37 9.23 -3.63 -8.22
C ALA A 37 8.10 -2.62 -8.39
N PHE A 38 7.06 -3.04 -9.09
CA PHE A 38 5.73 -2.43 -9.00
C PHE A 38 4.94 -3.24 -7.99
N VAL A 39 4.37 -2.54 -7.01
CA VAL A 39 3.61 -3.14 -5.91
C VAL A 39 2.20 -2.56 -5.94
N GLU A 40 1.21 -3.42 -5.96
CA GLU A 40 -0.18 -2.99 -5.87
C GLU A 40 -0.62 -2.97 -4.41
N LEU A 41 -1.03 -1.80 -3.93
CA LEU A 41 -1.65 -1.65 -2.62
C LEU A 41 -3.16 -1.71 -2.78
N ALA A 42 -3.79 -2.58 -2.02
CA ALA A 42 -5.22 -2.80 -2.06
C ALA A 42 -5.74 -3.24 -0.69
N ALA A 43 -7.05 -3.27 -0.54
CA ALA A 43 -7.67 -3.69 0.71
C ALA A 43 -7.38 -5.16 1.00
N CYS A 44 -7.08 -5.46 2.26
CA CYS A 44 -7.03 -6.81 2.80
C CYS A 44 -7.75 -6.76 4.16
N GLY A 45 -9.07 -6.98 4.15
CA GLY A 45 -9.90 -6.71 5.32
C GLY A 45 -9.85 -5.23 5.68
N PRO A 46 -9.71 -4.88 6.96
CA PRO A 46 -9.61 -3.48 7.38
C PRO A 46 -8.24 -2.85 7.12
N ALA A 47 -7.27 -3.63 6.66
CA ALA A 47 -5.91 -3.19 6.45
C ALA A 47 -5.61 -3.00 4.95
N VAL A 48 -4.40 -2.54 4.65
CA VAL A 48 -3.86 -2.42 3.30
C VAL A 48 -2.72 -3.40 3.15
N CYS A 49 -2.73 -4.17 2.06
CA CYS A 49 -1.66 -5.10 1.72
C CYS A 49 -1.08 -4.74 0.36
N GLY A 50 0.19 -5.04 0.16
CA GLY A 50 0.88 -4.78 -1.09
C GLY A 50 1.44 -6.04 -1.71
N THR A 51 1.07 -6.28 -2.96
CA THR A 51 1.47 -7.48 -3.71
C THR A 51 2.42 -7.09 -4.83
N ILE A 52 3.51 -7.82 -4.97
CA ILE A 52 4.49 -7.58 -6.04
C ILE A 52 3.86 -8.01 -7.36
N LEU A 53 3.75 -7.07 -8.31
CA LEU A 53 3.17 -7.32 -9.64
C LEU A 53 4.24 -7.54 -10.70
N ARG A 54 5.28 -6.70 -10.70
CA ARG A 54 6.33 -6.69 -11.72
C ARG A 54 7.66 -6.41 -11.07
N THR A 55 8.71 -6.98 -11.62
CA THR A 55 10.07 -6.84 -11.07
C THR A 55 11.04 -6.42 -12.15
N PHE A 56 12.02 -5.60 -11.76
CA PHE A 56 12.97 -4.97 -12.67
C PHE A 56 14.37 -4.98 -12.06
N ASP A 57 15.37 -5.19 -12.88
CA ASP A 57 16.78 -5.03 -12.50
C ASP A 57 17.50 -4.16 -13.52
N SER A 58 18.83 -4.11 -13.48
CA SER A 58 19.61 -3.26 -14.38
C SER A 58 19.47 -3.63 -15.85
N ARG A 59 18.95 -4.82 -16.16
CA ARG A 59 18.74 -5.29 -17.53
C ARG A 59 17.31 -5.12 -17.98
N GLY A 60 16.41 -4.66 -17.12
CA GLY A 60 15.01 -4.43 -17.42
C GLY A 60 14.10 -5.35 -16.66
N GLU A 61 12.88 -5.52 -17.17
CA GLU A 61 11.87 -6.36 -16.51
C GLU A 61 12.26 -7.83 -16.57
N TYR A 62 12.04 -8.55 -15.46
CA TYR A 62 12.29 -9.97 -15.39
C TYR A 62 11.25 -10.67 -14.54
N GLN A 63 11.14 -12.00 -14.69
CA GLN A 63 10.19 -12.81 -13.95
C GLN A 63 10.85 -13.33 -12.66
N SER A 64 10.59 -12.63 -11.56
CA SER A 64 11.06 -13.04 -10.24
C SER A 64 10.10 -14.07 -9.64
N PRO A 65 10.60 -15.05 -8.87
CA PRO A 65 9.73 -15.91 -8.08
C PRO A 65 8.96 -15.14 -7.00
N ASN A 66 9.31 -13.90 -6.74
CA ASN A 66 8.63 -13.06 -5.74
C ASN A 66 7.36 -12.41 -6.26
N ILE A 67 7.08 -12.46 -7.56
CA ILE A 67 5.83 -11.93 -8.12
C ILE A 67 4.67 -12.68 -7.49
N GLY A 68 3.67 -11.92 -7.00
CA GLY A 68 2.50 -12.46 -6.31
C GLY A 68 2.65 -12.52 -4.79
N ARG A 69 3.85 -12.28 -4.25
CA ARG A 69 4.05 -12.26 -2.80
C ARG A 69 3.70 -10.90 -2.22
N GLN A 70 3.28 -10.91 -0.96
CA GLN A 70 3.02 -9.66 -0.23
C GLN A 70 4.33 -9.09 0.26
N LEU A 71 4.60 -7.84 -0.12
CA LEU A 71 5.72 -7.06 0.42
C LEU A 71 5.23 -6.19 1.57
N VAL A 72 4.05 -5.61 1.45
CA VAL A 72 3.39 -4.83 2.50
C VAL A 72 2.33 -5.72 3.13
N ILE A 73 2.38 -5.89 4.44
CA ILE A 73 1.58 -6.88 5.16
C ILE A 73 0.76 -6.16 6.23
N ASP A 74 -0.59 -6.24 6.08
CA ASP A 74 -1.55 -5.78 7.09
C ASP A 74 -1.25 -4.39 7.65
N MET A 75 -1.06 -3.42 6.76
CA MET A 75 -0.87 -2.03 7.14
C MET A 75 -2.19 -1.42 7.57
N GLU A 76 -2.34 -1.22 8.87
CA GLU A 76 -3.56 -0.66 9.45
C GLU A 76 -3.50 0.86 9.46
N PRO A 77 -4.54 1.54 8.98
CA PRO A 77 -4.58 3.00 9.05
C PRO A 77 -4.46 3.51 10.48
N ALA A 78 -3.61 4.52 10.67
CA ALA A 78 -3.38 5.16 11.97
C ALA A 78 -3.73 6.64 11.96
N GLY A 79 -4.40 7.12 10.89
CA GLY A 79 -4.81 8.50 10.73
C GLY A 79 -3.79 9.33 9.96
N ASP A 80 -4.28 10.40 9.30
CA ASP A 80 -3.44 11.38 8.60
C ASP A 80 -2.52 10.78 7.54
N GLY A 81 -3.01 9.73 6.84
CA GLY A 81 -2.21 9.10 5.79
C GLY A 81 -1.10 8.21 6.30
N THR A 82 -1.12 7.86 7.59
CA THR A 82 -0.13 6.97 8.20
C THR A 82 -0.70 5.57 8.41
N TYR A 83 0.17 4.56 8.38
CA TYR A 83 -0.18 3.15 8.50
C TYR A 83 0.88 2.43 9.29
N GLN A 84 0.48 1.38 9.99
CA GLN A 84 1.39 0.51 10.75
C GLN A 84 1.05 -0.95 10.48
N GLY A 85 2.09 -1.75 10.29
CA GLY A 85 1.94 -3.18 10.04
C GLY A 85 3.31 -3.82 9.91
N SER A 86 3.50 -4.61 8.86
CA SER A 86 4.74 -5.31 8.61
C SER A 86 5.18 -5.13 7.16
N VAL A 87 6.48 -5.27 6.93
CA VAL A 87 7.03 -5.25 5.58
C VAL A 87 8.04 -6.38 5.44
N TRP A 88 7.93 -7.10 4.31
CA TRP A 88 8.87 -8.15 3.95
C TRP A 88 9.93 -7.58 3.01
N ARG A 89 11.18 -7.85 3.31
CA ARG A 89 12.30 -7.43 2.46
C ARG A 89 12.83 -8.63 1.67
N PRO A 90 12.63 -8.65 0.34
CA PRO A 90 13.07 -9.79 -0.46
C PRO A 90 14.57 -10.07 -0.41
N SER A 91 15.41 -9.03 -0.34
CA SER A 91 16.85 -9.20 -0.45
C SER A 91 17.47 -9.98 0.72
N ASN A 92 16.83 -10.02 1.87
CA ASN A 92 17.33 -10.78 3.02
C ASN A 92 16.26 -11.72 3.62
N ASP A 93 15.07 -11.77 3.01
CA ASP A 93 13.96 -12.63 3.43
C ASP A 93 13.55 -12.42 4.89
N ARG A 94 13.52 -11.16 5.33
CA ARG A 94 13.12 -10.80 6.68
C ARG A 94 11.86 -9.96 6.67
N ILE A 95 11.09 -10.09 7.77
CA ILE A 95 9.91 -9.27 8.02
C ILE A 95 10.28 -8.27 9.11
N TYR A 96 9.92 -7.00 8.86
CA TYR A 96 10.21 -5.87 9.74
C TYR A 96 8.90 -5.26 10.22
N ILE A 97 8.98 -4.52 11.33
CA ILE A 97 7.90 -3.61 11.69
C ILE A 97 7.79 -2.59 10.55
N GLY A 98 6.60 -2.46 9.98
CA GLY A 98 6.36 -1.58 8.84
C GLY A 98 5.62 -0.33 9.26
N ARG A 99 6.07 0.81 8.75
CA ARG A 99 5.35 2.07 8.86
C ARG A 99 5.32 2.73 7.50
N MET A 100 4.21 3.36 7.20
CA MET A 100 3.99 3.92 5.88
C MET A 100 3.29 5.26 6.00
N VAL A 101 3.71 6.23 5.20
CA VAL A 101 3.08 7.54 5.09
C VAL A 101 2.78 7.79 3.63
N VAL A 102 1.53 8.12 3.32
CA VAL A 102 1.09 8.40 1.95
C VAL A 102 0.74 9.86 1.83
N GLN A 103 1.32 10.55 0.86
CA GLN A 103 1.00 11.92 0.49
C GLN A 103 0.87 12.00 -1.02
N ASP A 104 -0.38 12.09 -1.52
CA ASP A 104 -0.66 12.17 -2.96
C ASP A 104 -0.01 11.00 -3.71
N ASP A 105 0.97 11.29 -4.56
CA ASP A 105 1.65 10.28 -5.38
C ASP A 105 3.00 9.85 -4.80
N SER A 106 3.25 10.17 -3.54
CA SER A 106 4.45 9.78 -2.80
C SER A 106 4.10 8.91 -1.61
N LEU A 107 4.94 7.93 -1.36
CA LEU A 107 4.77 7.04 -0.22
C LEU A 107 6.15 6.81 0.39
N THR A 108 6.25 6.99 1.70
CA THR A 108 7.45 6.66 2.46
C THR A 108 7.18 5.38 3.24
N LEU A 109 7.98 4.36 2.99
CA LEU A 109 7.91 3.08 3.70
C LEU A 109 9.11 2.96 4.62
N ARG A 110 8.85 2.57 5.87
CA ARG A 110 9.93 2.27 6.82
C ARG A 110 9.84 0.83 7.27
N GLY A 111 10.99 0.17 7.29
CA GLY A 111 11.15 -1.13 7.92
C GLY A 111 12.00 -0.95 9.17
N CYS A 112 11.50 -1.36 10.32
CA CYS A 112 12.10 -1.04 11.60
C CYS A 112 12.42 -2.30 12.41
N VAL A 113 13.48 -2.17 13.24
CA VAL A 113 13.86 -3.18 14.23
C VAL A 113 13.93 -2.52 15.61
N ALA A 114 14.28 -3.28 16.64
CA ALA A 114 14.42 -2.80 18.01
C ALA A 114 13.16 -2.09 18.50
N GLY A 115 12.00 -2.71 18.27
CA GLY A 115 10.72 -2.14 18.71
C GLY A 115 10.31 -0.87 17.98
N GLY A 116 10.87 -0.63 16.80
CA GLY A 116 10.57 0.56 16.01
C GLY A 116 11.56 1.70 16.19
N LEU A 117 12.65 1.49 16.93
CA LEU A 117 13.62 2.54 17.21
C LEU A 117 14.62 2.76 16.08
N ILE A 118 14.92 1.72 15.30
CA ILE A 118 15.90 1.78 14.21
C ILE A 118 15.18 1.45 12.93
N CYS A 119 15.14 2.39 12.00
CA CYS A 119 14.40 2.24 10.74
C CYS A 119 15.26 2.55 9.54
N ALA A 120 15.08 1.78 8.47
CA ALA A 120 15.50 2.14 7.14
C ALA A 120 14.26 2.52 6.35
N ARG A 121 14.39 3.43 5.38
CA ARG A 121 13.23 3.88 4.63
C ARG A 121 13.48 3.86 3.14
N GLN A 122 12.37 3.75 2.40
CA GLN A 122 12.31 3.94 0.95
C GLN A 122 11.22 4.94 0.62
N ASN A 123 11.41 5.67 -0.45
CA ASN A 123 10.37 6.50 -1.03
C ASN A 123 9.86 5.84 -2.31
N TRP A 124 8.57 5.60 -2.35
CA TRP A 124 7.90 5.01 -3.51
C TRP A 124 7.13 6.10 -4.26
N VAL A 125 6.96 5.91 -5.55
CA VAL A 125 6.17 6.82 -6.37
C VAL A 125 5.02 6.07 -7.00
N ARG A 126 3.87 6.74 -7.09
CA ARG A 126 2.68 6.17 -7.72
C ARG A 126 2.90 6.07 -9.23
N VAL A 127 2.58 4.92 -9.79
CA VAL A 127 2.63 4.72 -11.23
C VAL A 127 1.24 4.47 -11.82
N GLN A 128 0.29 4.13 -10.94
CA GLN A 128 -1.08 3.91 -11.43
C GLN A 128 -2.12 3.98 -10.31
#